data_dc04ee0ede9aed4cfe0b2a3a786d3006
#
_entry.id   dc04ee0ede9aed4cfe0b2a3a786d3006
#
_cell.length_a   1.000
_cell.length_b   1.000
_cell.length_c   1.000
_cell.angle_alpha   90.00
_cell.angle_beta   90.00
_cell.angle_gamma   90.00
#
_symmetry.space_group_name_H-M   'P 1'
#
loop_
_entity.id
_entity.type
_entity.pdbx_description
1 polymer ?
#
loop_
_entity_poly.entity_id
_entity_poly.type
_entity_poly.pdbx_seq_one_letter_code
_entity_poly.pdbx_strand_id
1 'polypeptide(L)'
;MNIAVFSIVMGYCGLAFSYMAASVLWGLPDVIGKGIGIVAAVIYAGLVIGYGRKIIRRSDAVLAEWKSPEGTPFFATFGMASVLLAAIVEAWSLPVAAVIWVIGVLALFACIFLLWRRWMHEKQDISRLTPAWLLILISPLTIPVAGNSLKLFGYQELTLFSLSIGLGLGMAGVMFFLKEAVFDKHFGPGLLILLTPFGMAYLDYTATFGTDTFSTLLLHCGLFLAIPLLITVLTDMVKGTFSLLWWSTGFPFMAFTNAMLHYAKSYPSDITNVLSAEFLAGGTVLIAYLSIKTISFLRKER
;
A
#
# COMPACT_ATOMS: atom_id res chain seq x y z
N MET A 1 4.28 -0.42 20.44
CA MET A 1 4.33 -0.15 18.97
C MET A 1 4.11 -1.45 18.26
N ASN A 2 3.15 -1.51 17.32
CA ASN A 2 2.81 -2.66 16.47
C ASN A 2 3.47 -2.46 15.10
N ILE A 3 3.77 -3.55 14.35
CA ILE A 3 4.36 -3.49 12.99
C ILE A 3 3.45 -2.75 12.00
N ALA A 4 2.14 -2.78 12.19
CA ALA A 4 1.16 -2.09 11.34
C ALA A 4 1.40 -0.58 11.18
N VAL A 5 2.18 0.05 12.08
CA VAL A 5 2.51 1.48 11.98
C VAL A 5 3.30 1.83 10.71
N PHE A 6 3.97 0.86 10.06
CA PHE A 6 4.61 1.10 8.77
C PHE A 6 3.62 1.43 7.65
N SER A 7 2.33 1.11 7.81
CA SER A 7 1.27 1.56 6.89
C SER A 7 1.16 3.09 6.84
N ILE A 8 1.57 3.81 7.89
CA ILE A 8 1.65 5.29 7.89
C ILE A 8 2.59 5.75 6.78
N VAL A 9 3.79 5.15 6.72
CA VAL A 9 4.80 5.48 5.68
C VAL A 9 4.26 5.20 4.30
N MET A 10 3.60 4.04 4.12
CA MET A 10 2.99 3.67 2.83
C MET A 10 1.95 4.70 2.38
N GLY A 11 1.08 5.17 3.29
CA GLY A 11 0.09 6.20 3.01
C GLY A 11 0.74 7.52 2.57
N TYR A 12 1.76 7.98 3.29
CA TYR A 12 2.51 9.20 2.94
C TYR A 12 3.30 9.04 1.63
N CYS A 13 3.92 7.89 1.36
CA CYS A 13 4.59 7.63 0.08
C CYS A 13 3.57 7.67 -1.07
N GLY A 14 2.41 7.04 -0.91
CA GLY A 14 1.35 7.08 -1.90
C GLY A 14 0.87 8.50 -2.19
N LEU A 15 0.67 9.33 -1.14
CA LEU A 15 0.30 10.73 -1.29
C LEU A 15 1.41 11.55 -2.00
N ALA A 16 2.68 11.31 -1.65
CA ALA A 16 3.81 11.96 -2.30
C ALA A 16 3.84 11.66 -3.81
N PHE A 17 3.70 10.39 -4.19
CA PHE A 17 3.63 9.98 -5.60
C PHE A 17 2.45 10.61 -6.33
N SER A 18 1.28 10.69 -5.69
CA SER A 18 0.10 11.31 -6.30
C SER A 18 0.32 12.80 -6.58
N TYR A 19 0.95 13.54 -5.65
CA TYR A 19 1.29 14.94 -5.92
C TYR A 19 2.42 15.10 -6.96
N MET A 20 3.38 14.18 -7.02
CA MET A 20 4.39 14.14 -8.09
C MET A 20 3.73 13.85 -9.46
N ALA A 21 2.78 12.92 -9.54
CA ALA A 21 2.02 12.64 -10.75
C ALA A 21 1.15 13.85 -11.16
N ALA A 22 0.49 14.50 -10.21
CA ALA A 22 -0.32 15.70 -10.44
C ALA A 22 0.54 16.91 -10.87
N SER A 23 1.78 17.02 -10.42
CA SER A 23 2.70 18.05 -10.90
C SER A 23 3.03 17.88 -12.38
N VAL A 24 3.18 16.64 -12.84
CA VAL A 24 3.39 16.34 -14.27
C VAL A 24 2.12 16.58 -15.08
N LEU A 25 0.95 16.23 -14.53
CA LEU A 25 -0.33 16.27 -15.26
C LEU A 25 -0.89 17.71 -15.33
N TRP A 26 -0.84 18.45 -14.23
CA TRP A 26 -1.49 19.76 -14.09
C TRP A 26 -0.54 20.92 -13.80
N GLY A 27 0.78 20.68 -13.78
CA GLY A 27 1.76 21.73 -13.46
C GLY A 27 1.76 22.19 -12.00
N LEU A 28 1.26 21.37 -11.07
CA LEU A 28 1.34 21.68 -9.63
C LEU A 28 2.81 21.76 -9.19
N PRO A 29 3.14 22.57 -8.15
CA PRO A 29 4.49 22.62 -7.63
C PRO A 29 4.97 21.25 -7.15
N ASP A 30 6.07 20.73 -7.71
CA ASP A 30 6.63 19.41 -7.36
C ASP A 30 7.18 19.38 -5.92
N VAL A 31 7.46 20.54 -5.35
CA VAL A 31 7.88 20.70 -3.94
C VAL A 31 6.86 20.12 -2.96
N ILE A 32 5.56 20.07 -3.31
CA ILE A 32 4.52 19.49 -2.47
C ILE A 32 4.76 17.98 -2.30
N GLY A 33 4.88 17.24 -3.40
CA GLY A 33 5.16 15.81 -3.38
C GLY A 33 6.49 15.49 -2.70
N LYS A 34 7.55 16.25 -3.02
CA LYS A 34 8.87 16.11 -2.39
C LYS A 34 8.81 16.37 -0.88
N GLY A 35 8.09 17.39 -0.44
CA GLY A 35 7.91 17.71 0.99
C GLY A 35 7.19 16.59 1.75
N ILE A 36 6.11 16.03 1.17
CA ILE A 36 5.41 14.88 1.73
C ILE A 36 6.34 13.66 1.80
N GLY A 37 7.16 13.44 0.78
CA GLY A 37 8.16 12.37 0.73
C GLY A 37 9.21 12.50 1.85
N ILE A 38 9.67 13.72 2.17
CA ILE A 38 10.57 13.97 3.31
C ILE A 38 9.89 13.59 4.63
N VAL A 39 8.62 13.95 4.80
CA VAL A 39 7.84 13.56 5.98
C VAL A 39 7.77 12.03 6.10
N ALA A 40 7.50 11.32 5.00
CA ALA A 40 7.51 9.85 4.96
C ALA A 40 8.86 9.28 5.40
N ALA A 41 9.98 9.84 4.91
CA ALA A 41 11.33 9.40 5.25
C ALA A 41 11.66 9.59 6.73
N VAL A 42 11.29 10.73 7.31
CA VAL A 42 11.48 11.01 8.74
C VAL A 42 10.66 10.05 9.61
N ILE A 43 9.40 9.82 9.26
CA ILE A 43 8.53 8.86 9.96
C ILE A 43 9.14 7.46 9.86
N TYR A 44 9.55 7.03 8.66
CA TYR A 44 10.16 5.72 8.45
C TYR A 44 11.40 5.51 9.32
N ALA A 45 12.33 6.47 9.34
CA ALA A 45 13.53 6.39 10.17
C ALA A 45 13.18 6.24 11.66
N GLY A 46 12.23 7.03 12.16
CA GLY A 46 11.74 6.91 13.54
C GLY A 46 11.13 5.53 13.85
N LEU A 47 10.32 4.99 12.92
CA LEU A 47 9.69 3.68 13.08
C LEU A 47 10.71 2.54 13.02
N VAL A 48 11.69 2.60 12.12
CA VAL A 48 12.78 1.60 12.04
C VAL A 48 13.56 1.55 13.36
N ILE A 49 13.94 2.71 13.90
CA ILE A 49 14.65 2.79 15.18
C ILE A 49 13.76 2.25 16.32
N GLY A 50 12.50 2.67 16.35
CA GLY A 50 11.56 2.27 17.39
C GLY A 50 11.23 0.78 17.38
N TYR A 51 10.94 0.24 16.17
CA TYR A 51 10.64 -1.20 16.03
C TYR A 51 11.90 -2.06 16.18
N GLY A 52 13.05 -1.61 15.69
CA GLY A 52 14.34 -2.25 15.93
C GLY A 52 14.66 -2.40 17.42
N ARG A 53 14.42 -1.34 18.21
CA ARG A 53 14.53 -1.43 19.69
C ARG A 53 13.55 -2.46 20.29
N LYS A 54 12.32 -2.57 19.74
CA LYS A 54 11.35 -3.59 20.17
C LYS A 54 11.86 -5.00 19.87
N ILE A 55 12.42 -5.24 18.68
CA ILE A 55 13.01 -6.54 18.31
C ILE A 55 14.11 -6.93 19.32
N ILE A 56 15.02 -6.02 19.65
CA ILE A 56 16.16 -6.30 20.54
C ILE A 56 15.69 -6.52 21.99
N ARG A 57 14.73 -5.72 22.48
CA ARG A 57 14.36 -5.72 23.90
C ARG A 57 13.17 -6.63 24.24
N ARG A 58 12.32 -6.96 23.28
CA ARG A 58 11.06 -7.70 23.45
C ARG A 58 10.80 -8.64 22.27
N SER A 59 11.77 -9.50 21.94
CA SER A 59 11.66 -10.46 20.83
C SER A 59 10.43 -11.36 20.95
N ASP A 60 10.07 -11.76 22.18
CA ASP A 60 8.88 -12.60 22.43
C ASP A 60 7.59 -11.89 22.02
N ALA A 61 7.51 -10.57 22.27
CA ALA A 61 6.35 -9.78 21.85
C ALA A 61 6.26 -9.62 20.32
N VAL A 62 7.41 -9.59 19.61
CA VAL A 62 7.45 -9.58 18.14
C VAL A 62 7.04 -10.96 17.59
N LEU A 63 7.50 -12.04 18.22
CA LEU A 63 7.10 -13.38 17.82
C LEU A 63 5.62 -13.65 18.08
N ALA A 64 5.07 -13.16 19.19
CA ALA A 64 3.64 -13.22 19.48
C ALA A 64 2.82 -12.43 18.43
N GLU A 65 3.30 -11.25 18.02
CA GLU A 65 2.70 -10.43 16.95
C GLU A 65 2.72 -11.16 15.61
N TRP A 66 3.85 -11.80 15.24
CA TRP A 66 3.95 -12.64 14.03
C TRP A 66 3.01 -13.85 14.05
N LYS A 67 2.75 -14.42 15.20
CA LYS A 67 1.85 -15.58 15.33
C LYS A 67 0.38 -15.20 15.39
N SER A 68 0.05 -13.94 15.66
CA SER A 68 -1.34 -13.50 15.77
C SER A 68 -1.98 -13.36 14.38
N PRO A 69 -3.22 -13.79 14.17
CA PRO A 69 -3.93 -13.63 12.89
C PRO A 69 -4.07 -12.17 12.47
N GLU A 70 -4.18 -11.27 13.42
CA GLU A 70 -4.33 -9.83 13.20
C GLU A 70 -2.99 -9.14 12.91
N GLY A 71 -1.88 -9.64 13.46
CA GLY A 71 -0.54 -9.04 13.30
C GLY A 71 0.22 -9.55 12.09
N THR A 72 0.13 -10.85 11.79
CA THR A 72 0.87 -11.49 10.68
C THR A 72 0.79 -10.71 9.37
N PRO A 73 -0.38 -10.26 8.89
CA PRO A 73 -0.50 -9.57 7.61
C PRO A 73 0.33 -8.30 7.51
N PHE A 74 0.50 -7.61 8.63
CA PHE A 74 1.18 -6.31 8.66
C PHE A 74 2.72 -6.41 8.63
N PHE A 75 3.30 -7.59 8.74
CA PHE A 75 4.76 -7.72 8.59
C PHE A 75 5.23 -7.36 7.18
N ALA A 76 4.40 -7.54 6.16
CA ALA A 76 4.69 -7.08 4.81
C ALA A 76 4.80 -5.55 4.71
N THR A 77 4.14 -4.79 5.61
CA THR A 77 4.13 -3.32 5.55
C THR A 77 5.51 -2.70 5.73
N PHE A 78 6.41 -3.34 6.48
CA PHE A 78 7.81 -2.90 6.58
C PHE A 78 8.51 -2.97 5.21
N GLY A 79 8.42 -4.11 4.54
CA GLY A 79 9.02 -4.30 3.22
C GLY A 79 8.41 -3.38 2.16
N MET A 80 7.07 -3.29 2.13
CA MET A 80 6.35 -2.37 1.23
C MET A 80 6.75 -0.91 1.47
N ALA A 81 6.77 -0.46 2.74
CA ALA A 81 7.20 0.89 3.09
C ALA A 81 8.63 1.18 2.67
N SER A 82 9.53 0.19 2.84
CA SER A 82 10.94 0.31 2.41
C SER A 82 11.06 0.49 0.90
N VAL A 83 10.38 -0.35 0.14
CA VAL A 83 10.42 -0.30 -1.34
C VAL A 83 9.80 1.00 -1.86
N LEU A 84 8.66 1.43 -1.33
CA LEU A 84 8.03 2.69 -1.71
C LEU A 84 8.90 3.90 -1.35
N LEU A 85 9.52 3.88 -0.15
CA LEU A 85 10.42 4.94 0.26
C LEU A 85 11.68 5.01 -0.62
N ALA A 86 12.18 3.87 -1.08
CA ALA A 86 13.33 3.83 -1.99
C ALA A 86 13.08 4.67 -3.26
N ALA A 87 11.88 4.61 -3.85
CA ALA A 87 11.50 5.42 -5.00
C ALA A 87 11.49 6.94 -4.71
N ILE A 88 11.27 7.33 -3.46
CA ILE A 88 11.36 8.74 -3.04
C ILE A 88 12.81 9.15 -2.82
N VAL A 89 13.58 8.30 -2.12
CA VAL A 89 14.98 8.56 -1.75
C VAL A 89 15.90 8.57 -2.96
N GLU A 90 15.53 7.87 -4.02
CA GLU A 90 16.28 7.81 -5.29
C GLU A 90 16.61 9.22 -5.84
N ALA A 91 15.68 10.18 -5.70
CA ALA A 91 15.90 11.56 -6.13
C ALA A 91 17.05 12.26 -5.39
N TRP A 92 17.47 11.76 -4.22
CA TRP A 92 18.54 12.34 -3.40
C TRP A 92 19.80 11.48 -3.38
N SER A 93 19.68 10.16 -3.40
CA SER A 93 20.80 9.25 -3.33
C SER A 93 20.45 7.88 -3.88
N LEU A 94 20.91 7.60 -5.09
CA LEU A 94 20.73 6.30 -5.75
C LEU A 94 21.31 5.12 -4.92
N PRO A 95 22.52 5.19 -4.34
CA PRO A 95 23.04 4.10 -3.53
C PRO A 95 22.20 3.81 -2.28
N VAL A 96 21.73 4.86 -1.59
CA VAL A 96 20.88 4.69 -0.41
C VAL A 96 19.52 4.10 -0.79
N ALA A 97 18.92 4.58 -1.87
CA ALA A 97 17.68 4.03 -2.40
C ALA A 97 17.82 2.54 -2.75
N ALA A 98 18.92 2.15 -3.44
CA ALA A 98 19.17 0.76 -3.79
C ALA A 98 19.29 -0.14 -2.55
N VAL A 99 19.99 0.30 -1.51
CA VAL A 99 20.11 -0.45 -0.24
C VAL A 99 18.75 -0.62 0.43
N ILE A 100 17.97 0.46 0.54
CA ILE A 100 16.63 0.42 1.14
C ILE A 100 15.71 -0.50 0.33
N TRP A 101 15.77 -0.43 -0.99
CA TRP A 101 14.99 -1.28 -1.88
C TRP A 101 15.33 -2.76 -1.71
N VAL A 102 16.63 -3.13 -1.72
CA VAL A 102 17.06 -4.52 -1.52
C VAL A 102 16.60 -5.07 -0.18
N ILE A 103 16.75 -4.29 0.91
CA ILE A 103 16.25 -4.68 2.24
C ILE A 103 14.73 -4.91 2.19
N GLY A 104 13.99 -4.00 1.55
CA GLY A 104 12.54 -4.12 1.39
C GLY A 104 12.14 -5.38 0.64
N VAL A 105 12.75 -5.64 -0.52
CA VAL A 105 12.49 -6.83 -1.35
C VAL A 105 12.77 -8.12 -0.59
N LEU A 106 13.91 -8.21 0.09
CA LEU A 106 14.26 -9.38 0.89
C LEU A 106 13.27 -9.60 2.03
N ALA A 107 12.84 -8.52 2.70
CA ALA A 107 11.82 -8.61 3.75
C ALA A 107 10.47 -9.10 3.21
N LEU A 108 10.04 -8.63 2.03
CA LEU A 108 8.80 -9.07 1.39
C LEU A 108 8.83 -10.55 1.04
N PHE A 109 9.88 -11.02 0.37
CA PHE A 109 10.00 -12.43 0.02
C PHE A 109 10.13 -13.31 1.27
N ALA A 110 10.85 -12.86 2.30
CA ALA A 110 10.90 -13.57 3.57
C ALA A 110 9.51 -13.71 4.20
N CYS A 111 8.72 -12.63 4.25
CA CYS A 111 7.34 -12.67 4.76
C CYS A 111 6.46 -13.65 3.95
N ILE A 112 6.50 -13.56 2.61
CA ILE A 112 5.73 -14.44 1.73
C ILE A 112 6.14 -15.91 1.94
N PHE A 113 7.43 -16.20 1.92
CA PHE A 113 7.94 -17.55 2.07
C PHE A 113 7.59 -18.17 3.43
N LEU A 114 7.76 -17.39 4.51
CA LEU A 114 7.41 -17.85 5.85
C LEU A 114 5.90 -18.07 6.00
N LEU A 115 5.08 -17.23 5.37
CA LEU A 115 3.63 -17.39 5.36
C LEU A 115 3.22 -18.67 4.60
N TRP A 116 3.75 -18.88 3.39
CA TRP A 116 3.47 -20.08 2.60
C TRP A 116 3.89 -21.36 3.34
N ARG A 117 5.10 -21.33 3.95
CA ARG A 117 5.56 -22.44 4.78
C ARG A 117 4.57 -22.76 5.90
N ARG A 118 4.07 -21.73 6.59
CA ARG A 118 3.08 -21.90 7.66
C ARG A 118 1.77 -22.47 7.13
N TRP A 119 1.26 -21.97 6.01
CA TRP A 119 0.02 -22.43 5.40
C TRP A 119 0.08 -23.89 4.93
N MET A 120 1.24 -24.35 4.46
CA MET A 120 1.42 -25.74 4.03
C MET A 120 1.52 -26.71 5.20
N HIS A 121 1.88 -26.26 6.40
CA HIS A 121 2.12 -27.15 7.55
C HIS A 121 1.05 -27.02 8.64
N GLU A 122 0.29 -25.94 8.67
CA GLU A 122 -0.70 -25.66 9.71
C GLU A 122 -2.07 -25.42 9.10
N LYS A 123 -3.12 -26.05 9.69
CA LYS A 123 -4.50 -25.72 9.32
C LYS A 123 -4.81 -24.28 9.71
N GLN A 124 -5.28 -23.51 8.76
CA GLN A 124 -5.67 -22.12 8.98
C GLN A 124 -7.16 -22.04 9.29
N ASP A 125 -7.51 -21.18 10.24
CA ASP A 125 -8.91 -20.87 10.54
C ASP A 125 -9.36 -19.72 9.63
N ILE A 126 -10.13 -20.05 8.61
CA ILE A 126 -10.69 -19.11 7.62
C ILE A 126 -11.52 -18.02 8.33
N SER A 127 -12.15 -18.34 9.47
CA SER A 127 -12.96 -17.38 10.21
C SER A 127 -12.17 -16.18 10.74
N ARG A 128 -10.85 -16.29 10.86
CA ARG A 128 -9.94 -15.24 11.34
C ARG A 128 -9.25 -14.46 10.24
N LEU A 129 -9.45 -14.85 8.97
CA LEU A 129 -8.89 -14.09 7.86
C LEU A 129 -9.61 -12.76 7.70
N THR A 130 -8.83 -11.69 7.48
CA THR A 130 -9.31 -10.34 7.20
C THR A 130 -8.72 -9.83 5.89
N PRO A 131 -9.25 -8.79 5.25
CA PRO A 131 -8.68 -8.23 4.03
C PRO A 131 -7.20 -7.82 4.18
N ALA A 132 -6.73 -7.57 5.40
CA ALA A 132 -5.31 -7.27 5.66
C ALA A 132 -4.37 -8.40 5.17
N TRP A 133 -4.82 -9.64 5.08
CA TRP A 133 -4.03 -10.76 4.55
C TRP A 133 -3.64 -10.57 3.09
N LEU A 134 -4.41 -9.76 2.35
CA LEU A 134 -4.00 -9.35 1.01
C LEU A 134 -2.67 -8.59 1.01
N LEU A 135 -2.34 -7.86 2.07
CA LEU A 135 -1.08 -7.08 2.13
C LEU A 135 0.14 -7.94 1.82
N ILE A 136 0.20 -9.19 2.32
CA ILE A 136 1.30 -10.10 2.02
C ILE A 136 1.22 -10.60 0.57
N LEU A 137 0.02 -10.98 0.12
CA LEU A 137 -0.18 -11.58 -1.21
C LEU A 137 0.10 -10.57 -2.34
N ILE A 138 -0.28 -9.30 -2.14
CA ILE A 138 -0.10 -8.23 -3.13
C ILE A 138 1.20 -7.44 -2.94
N SER A 139 1.93 -7.70 -1.85
CA SER A 139 3.17 -6.94 -1.56
C SER A 139 4.20 -6.97 -2.69
N PRO A 140 4.33 -8.03 -3.52
CA PRO A 140 5.21 -8.02 -4.66
C PRO A 140 4.93 -6.89 -5.66
N LEU A 141 3.66 -6.45 -5.80
CA LEU A 141 3.30 -5.34 -6.68
C LEU A 141 3.95 -4.00 -6.28
N THR A 142 4.55 -3.88 -5.10
CA THR A 142 5.29 -2.67 -4.76
C THR A 142 6.73 -2.67 -5.26
N ILE A 143 7.30 -3.85 -5.57
CA ILE A 143 8.72 -4.02 -5.96
C ILE A 143 9.07 -3.23 -7.23
N PRO A 144 8.24 -3.23 -8.30
CA PRO A 144 8.53 -2.49 -9.52
C PRO A 144 8.58 -0.97 -9.35
N VAL A 145 7.91 -0.41 -8.33
CA VAL A 145 7.78 1.05 -8.14
C VAL A 145 9.14 1.76 -8.12
N ALA A 146 10.12 1.20 -7.40
CA ALA A 146 11.51 1.69 -7.44
C ALA A 146 12.41 0.83 -8.33
N GLY A 147 12.07 -0.45 -8.52
CA GLY A 147 12.87 -1.39 -9.30
C GLY A 147 13.08 -0.94 -10.75
N ASN A 148 12.04 -0.39 -11.36
CA ASN A 148 12.07 0.09 -12.75
C ASN A 148 12.98 1.31 -12.94
N SER A 149 13.15 2.16 -11.95
CA SER A 149 14.03 3.32 -12.00
C SER A 149 15.45 2.99 -11.56
N LEU A 150 15.61 2.16 -10.52
CA LEU A 150 16.92 1.73 -10.03
C LEU A 150 17.67 0.83 -11.02
N LYS A 151 16.96 0.09 -11.88
CA LYS A 151 17.51 -0.78 -12.92
C LYS A 151 18.64 -1.71 -12.44
N LEU A 152 18.50 -2.25 -11.24
CA LEU A 152 19.45 -3.20 -10.68
C LEU A 152 19.43 -4.50 -11.50
N PHE A 153 20.51 -5.30 -11.40
CA PHE A 153 20.62 -6.56 -12.13
C PHE A 153 19.38 -7.45 -11.93
N GLY A 154 18.82 -7.93 -13.04
CA GLY A 154 17.61 -8.78 -13.03
C GLY A 154 16.30 -8.07 -12.72
N TYR A 155 16.24 -6.72 -12.71
CA TYR A 155 15.05 -5.97 -12.34
C TYR A 155 13.84 -6.28 -13.26
N GLN A 156 14.06 -6.54 -14.54
CA GLN A 156 12.97 -6.84 -15.48
C GLN A 156 12.27 -8.16 -15.13
N GLU A 157 13.06 -9.22 -14.92
CA GLU A 157 12.52 -10.53 -14.52
C GLU A 157 11.81 -10.44 -13.15
N LEU A 158 12.42 -9.70 -12.22
CA LEU A 158 11.81 -9.48 -10.90
C LEU A 158 10.52 -8.69 -11.00
N THR A 159 10.43 -7.70 -11.88
CA THR A 159 9.20 -6.93 -12.16
C THR A 159 8.11 -7.83 -12.72
N LEU A 160 8.40 -8.64 -13.75
CA LEU A 160 7.45 -9.57 -14.35
C LEU A 160 6.98 -10.62 -13.35
N PHE A 161 7.91 -11.17 -12.57
CA PHE A 161 7.62 -12.14 -11.52
C PHE A 161 6.69 -11.52 -10.45
N SER A 162 7.02 -10.32 -9.98
CA SER A 162 6.24 -9.59 -8.97
C SER A 162 4.84 -9.24 -9.47
N LEU A 163 4.72 -8.77 -10.71
CA LEU A 163 3.44 -8.46 -11.34
C LEU A 163 2.58 -9.73 -11.49
N SER A 164 3.18 -10.84 -11.95
CA SER A 164 2.47 -12.11 -12.14
C SER A 164 1.91 -12.65 -10.82
N ILE A 165 2.73 -12.68 -9.76
CA ILE A 165 2.30 -13.16 -8.45
C ILE A 165 1.26 -12.21 -7.84
N GLY A 166 1.56 -10.92 -7.81
CA GLY A 166 0.70 -9.94 -7.16
C GLY A 166 -0.65 -9.80 -7.86
N LEU A 167 -0.69 -9.86 -9.20
CA LEU A 167 -1.93 -9.86 -9.97
C LEU A 167 -2.72 -11.15 -9.75
N GLY A 168 -2.09 -12.32 -9.88
CA GLY A 168 -2.74 -13.62 -9.73
C GLY A 168 -3.30 -13.82 -8.33
N LEU A 169 -2.46 -13.70 -7.29
CA LEU A 169 -2.87 -13.87 -5.90
C LEU A 169 -3.75 -12.71 -5.42
N GLY A 170 -3.50 -11.50 -5.90
CA GLY A 170 -4.31 -10.33 -5.58
C GLY A 170 -5.74 -10.47 -6.07
N MET A 171 -5.96 -10.86 -7.32
CA MET A 171 -7.31 -11.06 -7.88
C MET A 171 -8.03 -12.22 -7.19
N ALA A 172 -7.35 -13.35 -6.95
CA ALA A 172 -7.93 -14.46 -6.20
C ALA A 172 -8.36 -14.04 -4.78
N GLY A 173 -7.52 -13.26 -4.10
CA GLY A 173 -7.83 -12.74 -2.77
C GLY A 173 -8.97 -11.72 -2.78
N VAL A 174 -9.04 -10.83 -3.79
CA VAL A 174 -10.18 -9.92 -3.94
C VAL A 174 -11.49 -10.70 -4.05
N MET A 175 -11.55 -11.70 -4.91
CA MET A 175 -12.76 -12.53 -5.08
C MET A 175 -13.13 -13.26 -3.79
N PHE A 176 -12.14 -13.79 -3.07
CA PHE A 176 -12.35 -14.45 -1.78
C PHE A 176 -12.95 -13.48 -0.75
N PHE A 177 -12.34 -12.30 -0.54
CA PHE A 177 -12.79 -11.35 0.47
C PHE A 177 -14.09 -10.65 0.09
N LEU A 178 -14.38 -10.43 -1.19
CA LEU A 178 -15.69 -9.94 -1.62
C LEU A 178 -16.80 -10.95 -1.28
N LYS A 179 -16.56 -12.23 -1.51
CA LYS A 179 -17.50 -13.27 -1.10
C LYS A 179 -17.75 -13.22 0.41
N GLU A 180 -16.69 -13.22 1.22
CA GLU A 180 -16.79 -13.15 2.68
C GLU A 180 -17.51 -11.87 3.16
N ALA A 181 -17.20 -10.72 2.56
CA ALA A 181 -17.82 -9.45 2.92
C ALA A 181 -19.32 -9.39 2.61
N VAL A 182 -19.74 -10.02 1.50
CA VAL A 182 -21.15 -10.02 1.08
C VAL A 182 -22.00 -10.97 1.91
N PHE A 183 -21.44 -12.14 2.30
CA PHE A 183 -22.23 -13.22 2.88
C PHE A 183 -22.01 -13.42 4.39
N ASP A 184 -20.84 -13.13 4.93
CA ASP A 184 -20.49 -13.62 6.25
C ASP A 184 -19.94 -12.57 7.23
N LYS A 185 -19.24 -11.50 6.77
CA LYS A 185 -18.45 -10.66 7.67
C LYS A 185 -18.45 -9.18 7.33
N HIS A 186 -18.49 -8.36 8.37
CA HIS A 186 -18.21 -6.92 8.28
C HIS A 186 -16.72 -6.67 8.60
N PHE A 187 -15.95 -6.18 7.61
CA PHE A 187 -14.50 -6.02 7.73
C PHE A 187 -14.04 -4.60 8.12
N GLY A 188 -14.97 -3.65 8.23
CA GLY A 188 -14.63 -2.28 8.56
C GLY A 188 -13.72 -1.58 7.53
N PRO A 189 -12.97 -0.54 7.94
CA PRO A 189 -12.16 0.27 7.02
C PRO A 189 -11.12 -0.52 6.22
N GLY A 190 -10.63 -1.64 6.74
CA GLY A 190 -9.65 -2.50 6.06
C GLY A 190 -10.12 -3.05 4.71
N LEU A 191 -11.42 -3.00 4.43
CA LEU A 191 -11.99 -3.46 3.15
C LEU A 191 -11.42 -2.70 1.94
N LEU A 192 -10.95 -1.46 2.13
CA LEU A 192 -10.37 -0.65 1.05
C LEU A 192 -9.09 -1.27 0.45
N ILE A 193 -8.44 -2.20 1.16
CA ILE A 193 -7.27 -2.95 0.65
C ILE A 193 -7.60 -3.67 -0.66
N LEU A 194 -8.87 -4.02 -0.90
CA LEU A 194 -9.31 -4.68 -2.13
C LEU A 194 -9.08 -3.83 -3.41
N LEU A 195 -8.88 -2.52 -3.29
CA LEU A 195 -8.51 -1.65 -4.43
C LEU A 195 -7.04 -1.78 -4.84
N THR A 196 -6.17 -2.21 -3.92
CA THR A 196 -4.73 -2.20 -4.16
C THR A 196 -4.29 -3.03 -5.38
N PRO A 197 -4.80 -4.26 -5.60
CA PRO A 197 -4.41 -5.05 -6.75
C PRO A 197 -4.69 -4.36 -8.08
N PHE A 198 -5.80 -3.65 -8.20
CA PHE A 198 -6.18 -2.94 -9.43
C PHE A 198 -5.28 -1.73 -9.68
N GLY A 199 -5.10 -0.89 -8.68
CA GLY A 199 -4.27 0.32 -8.80
C GLY A 199 -2.80 -0.01 -9.03
N MET A 200 -2.23 -0.91 -8.23
CA MET A 200 -0.82 -1.27 -8.33
C MET A 200 -0.52 -2.06 -9.60
N ALA A 201 -1.35 -3.06 -9.95
CA ALA A 201 -1.14 -3.82 -11.17
C ALA A 201 -1.29 -2.94 -12.43
N TYR A 202 -2.21 -1.96 -12.43
CA TYR A 202 -2.28 -0.96 -13.50
C TYR A 202 -0.96 -0.19 -13.63
N LEU A 203 -0.43 0.33 -12.53
CA LEU A 203 0.81 1.12 -12.54
C LEU A 203 2.01 0.29 -13.01
N ASP A 204 2.18 -0.91 -12.48
CA ASP A 204 3.30 -1.79 -12.82
C ASP A 204 3.21 -2.30 -14.26
N TYR A 205 1.99 -2.66 -14.69
CA TYR A 205 1.75 -3.12 -16.06
C TYR A 205 2.05 -1.99 -17.05
N THR A 206 1.51 -0.80 -16.82
CA THR A 206 1.70 0.33 -17.75
C THR A 206 3.14 0.82 -17.78
N ALA A 207 3.86 0.74 -16.66
CA ALA A 207 5.30 1.06 -16.62
C ALA A 207 6.15 0.05 -17.40
N THR A 208 5.68 -1.18 -17.57
CA THR A 208 6.42 -2.27 -18.23
C THR A 208 6.05 -2.41 -19.70
N PHE A 209 4.74 -2.39 -20.02
CA PHE A 209 4.19 -2.69 -21.34
C PHE A 209 3.56 -1.49 -22.03
N GLY A 210 3.42 -0.37 -21.35
CA GLY A 210 2.63 0.78 -21.80
C GLY A 210 1.14 0.61 -21.53
N THR A 211 0.38 1.67 -21.85
CA THR A 211 -1.07 1.70 -21.64
C THR A 211 -1.78 1.06 -22.84
N ASP A 212 -2.60 0.06 -22.57
CA ASP A 212 -3.38 -0.69 -23.55
C ASP A 212 -4.80 -1.02 -23.04
N THR A 213 -5.53 -1.83 -23.80
CA THR A 213 -6.90 -2.24 -23.45
C THR A 213 -6.94 -3.04 -22.14
N PHE A 214 -5.95 -3.92 -21.91
CA PHE A 214 -5.93 -4.73 -20.67
C PHE A 214 -5.76 -3.86 -19.43
N SER A 215 -4.77 -2.96 -19.43
CA SER A 215 -4.56 -2.03 -18.33
C SER A 215 -5.77 -1.15 -18.08
N THR A 216 -6.43 -0.69 -19.16
CA THR A 216 -7.66 0.11 -19.09
C THR A 216 -8.80 -0.67 -18.42
N LEU A 217 -9.04 -1.92 -18.83
CA LEU A 217 -10.06 -2.79 -18.22
C LEU A 217 -9.78 -3.03 -16.75
N LEU A 218 -8.51 -3.30 -16.39
CA LEU A 218 -8.08 -3.51 -15.02
C LEU A 218 -8.42 -2.30 -14.13
N LEU A 219 -8.10 -1.09 -14.60
CA LEU A 219 -8.40 0.15 -13.87
C LEU A 219 -9.91 0.37 -13.71
N HIS A 220 -10.70 0.14 -14.76
CA HIS A 220 -12.15 0.33 -14.72
C HIS A 220 -12.85 -0.68 -13.80
N CYS A 221 -12.36 -1.93 -13.72
CA CYS A 221 -12.82 -2.88 -12.71
C CYS A 221 -12.56 -2.35 -11.29
N GLY A 222 -11.38 -1.79 -11.05
CA GLY A 222 -11.06 -1.15 -9.78
C GLY A 222 -11.95 0.07 -9.50
N LEU A 223 -12.22 0.91 -10.51
CA LEU A 223 -13.10 2.08 -10.38
C LEU A 223 -14.54 1.68 -10.02
N PHE A 224 -15.06 0.63 -10.65
CA PHE A 224 -16.38 0.09 -10.30
C PHE A 224 -16.44 -0.35 -8.84
N LEU A 225 -15.41 -1.07 -8.36
CA LEU A 225 -15.32 -1.52 -6.97
C LEU A 225 -15.07 -0.37 -5.99
N ALA A 226 -14.40 0.71 -6.41
CA ALA A 226 -14.10 1.85 -5.55
C ALA A 226 -15.37 2.49 -4.97
N ILE A 227 -16.45 2.58 -5.75
CA ILE A 227 -17.70 3.25 -5.33
C ILE A 227 -18.31 2.58 -4.09
N PRO A 228 -18.70 1.29 -4.11
CA PRO A 228 -19.29 0.64 -2.95
C PRO A 228 -18.29 0.52 -1.77
N LEU A 229 -17.00 0.29 -2.05
CA LEU A 229 -15.99 0.20 -1.01
C LEU A 229 -15.81 1.53 -0.27
N LEU A 230 -15.77 2.65 -0.98
CA LEU A 230 -15.65 3.98 -0.38
C LEU A 230 -16.88 4.33 0.47
N ILE A 231 -18.08 4.06 -0.02
CA ILE A 231 -19.32 4.31 0.74
C ILE A 231 -19.29 3.50 2.05
N THR A 232 -18.92 2.22 1.98
CA THR A 232 -18.85 1.35 3.16
C THR A 232 -17.77 1.85 4.14
N VAL A 233 -16.56 2.08 3.66
CA VAL A 233 -15.43 2.49 4.50
C VAL A 233 -15.67 3.86 5.14
N LEU A 234 -16.20 4.83 4.41
CA LEU A 234 -16.55 6.15 4.97
C LEU A 234 -17.61 6.04 6.06
N THR A 235 -18.63 5.20 5.85
CA THR A 235 -19.66 4.94 6.85
C THR A 235 -19.05 4.34 8.13
N ASP A 236 -18.16 3.37 7.99
CA ASP A 236 -17.48 2.72 9.11
C ASP A 236 -16.54 3.68 9.86
N MET A 237 -15.84 4.55 9.12
CA MET A 237 -14.96 5.56 9.72
C MET A 237 -15.72 6.61 10.52
N VAL A 238 -16.94 6.94 10.10
CA VAL A 238 -17.82 7.89 10.85
C VAL A 238 -18.34 7.25 12.14
N LYS A 239 -18.73 5.97 12.08
CA LYS A 239 -19.37 5.27 13.20
C LYS A 239 -18.37 4.56 14.13
N GLY A 240 -17.19 4.24 13.63
CA GLY A 240 -16.22 3.40 14.33
C GLY A 240 -15.27 4.17 15.24
N THR A 241 -14.63 3.43 16.14
CA THR A 241 -13.56 3.94 16.99
C THR A 241 -12.22 3.86 16.25
N PHE A 242 -11.47 4.96 16.19
CA PHE A 242 -10.18 5.01 15.53
C PHE A 242 -9.19 4.03 16.16
N SER A 243 -8.48 3.31 15.29
CA SER A 243 -7.31 2.52 15.63
C SER A 243 -6.20 2.75 14.60
N LEU A 244 -4.94 2.45 14.96
CA LEU A 244 -3.81 2.59 14.04
C LEU A 244 -3.92 1.66 12.81
N LEU A 245 -4.74 0.61 12.89
CA LEU A 245 -5.02 -0.27 11.75
C LEU A 245 -5.77 0.44 10.60
N TRP A 246 -6.43 1.56 10.87
CA TRP A 246 -7.09 2.36 9.83
C TRP A 246 -6.09 2.91 8.78
N TRP A 247 -4.81 3.00 9.12
CA TRP A 247 -3.79 3.35 8.13
C TRP A 247 -3.66 2.34 6.99
N SER A 248 -4.21 1.13 7.14
CA SER A 248 -4.34 0.16 6.05
C SER A 248 -5.22 0.64 4.90
N THR A 249 -6.04 1.69 5.08
CA THR A 249 -6.85 2.32 4.03
C THR A 249 -6.06 3.34 3.21
N GLY A 250 -5.05 3.98 3.81
CA GLY A 250 -4.33 5.09 3.20
C GLY A 250 -3.61 4.71 1.92
N PHE A 251 -2.77 3.68 1.97
CA PHE A 251 -2.02 3.24 0.79
C PHE A 251 -2.91 2.72 -0.35
N PRO A 252 -3.90 1.85 -0.12
CA PRO A 252 -4.83 1.39 -1.15
C PRO A 252 -5.50 2.53 -1.92
N PHE A 253 -6.00 3.51 -1.18
CA PHE A 253 -6.63 4.68 -1.79
C PHE A 253 -5.63 5.49 -2.62
N MET A 254 -4.45 5.74 -2.09
CA MET A 254 -3.43 6.53 -2.79
C MET A 254 -2.83 5.79 -3.99
N ALA A 255 -2.67 4.47 -3.93
CA ALA A 255 -2.25 3.66 -5.07
C ALA A 255 -3.26 3.75 -6.22
N PHE A 256 -4.55 3.67 -5.89
CA PHE A 256 -5.61 3.84 -6.90
C PHE A 256 -5.68 5.28 -7.43
N THR A 257 -5.51 6.29 -6.57
CA THR A 257 -5.37 7.70 -6.98
C THR A 257 -4.23 7.90 -7.98
N ASN A 258 -3.06 7.29 -7.71
CA ASN A 258 -1.93 7.32 -8.64
C ASN A 258 -2.28 6.70 -9.99
N ALA A 259 -2.95 5.55 -9.99
CA ALA A 259 -3.39 4.89 -11.21
C ALA A 259 -4.35 5.79 -12.02
N MET A 260 -5.29 6.48 -11.36
CA MET A 260 -6.20 7.44 -12.00
C MET A 260 -5.46 8.62 -12.63
N LEU A 261 -4.46 9.19 -11.94
CA LEU A 261 -3.63 10.28 -12.46
C LEU A 261 -2.81 9.84 -13.68
N HIS A 262 -2.22 8.65 -13.63
CA HIS A 262 -1.51 8.06 -14.78
C HIS A 262 -2.44 7.78 -15.95
N TYR A 263 -3.66 7.32 -15.68
CA TYR A 263 -4.67 7.11 -16.71
C TYR A 263 -5.10 8.41 -17.36
N ALA A 264 -5.37 9.47 -16.59
CA ALA A 264 -5.70 10.79 -17.11
C ALA A 264 -4.59 11.39 -17.98
N LYS A 265 -3.32 11.09 -17.66
CA LYS A 265 -2.18 11.48 -18.49
C LYS A 265 -2.18 10.75 -19.85
N SER A 266 -2.53 9.47 -19.86
CA SER A 266 -2.56 8.63 -21.07
C SER A 266 -3.80 8.87 -21.93
N TYR A 267 -4.94 9.17 -21.30
CA TYR A 267 -6.25 9.42 -21.92
C TYR A 267 -6.84 10.73 -21.40
N PRO A 268 -6.31 11.88 -21.83
CA PRO A 268 -6.75 13.19 -21.32
C PRO A 268 -8.18 13.50 -21.77
N SER A 269 -9.06 13.75 -20.82
CA SER A 269 -10.42 14.23 -21.00
C SER A 269 -10.89 14.98 -19.77
N ASP A 270 -11.97 15.75 -19.86
CA ASP A 270 -12.54 16.44 -18.71
C ASP A 270 -12.96 15.45 -17.61
N ILE A 271 -13.53 14.31 -18.01
CA ILE A 271 -13.98 13.26 -17.06
C ILE A 271 -12.79 12.66 -16.33
N THR A 272 -11.73 12.26 -17.04
CA THR A 272 -10.55 11.65 -16.40
C THR A 272 -9.82 12.64 -15.51
N ASN A 273 -9.75 13.91 -15.89
CA ASN A 273 -9.17 14.97 -15.07
C ASN A 273 -9.99 15.23 -13.81
N VAL A 274 -11.32 15.36 -13.92
CA VAL A 274 -12.20 15.59 -12.76
C VAL A 274 -12.11 14.41 -11.78
N LEU A 275 -12.27 13.17 -12.26
CA LEU A 275 -12.17 11.98 -11.40
C LEU A 275 -10.81 11.90 -10.71
N SER A 276 -9.71 12.16 -11.42
CA SER A 276 -8.37 12.15 -10.82
C SER A 276 -8.20 13.23 -9.76
N ALA A 277 -8.78 14.41 -9.97
CA ALA A 277 -8.76 15.50 -9.00
C ALA A 277 -9.58 15.15 -7.75
N GLU A 278 -10.74 14.54 -7.91
CA GLU A 278 -11.58 14.07 -6.79
C GLU A 278 -10.86 13.00 -5.96
N PHE A 279 -10.23 12.02 -6.62
CA PHE A 279 -9.41 11.02 -5.92
C PHE A 279 -8.22 11.65 -5.19
N LEU A 280 -7.51 12.60 -5.80
CA LEU A 280 -6.41 13.30 -5.14
C LEU A 280 -6.88 14.11 -3.93
N ALA A 281 -7.97 14.86 -4.06
CA ALA A 281 -8.56 15.62 -2.96
C ALA A 281 -9.03 14.71 -1.84
N GLY A 282 -9.78 13.65 -2.17
CA GLY A 282 -10.25 12.65 -1.21
C GLY A 282 -9.11 11.96 -0.46
N GLY A 283 -8.05 11.57 -1.18
CA GLY A 283 -6.85 10.96 -0.60
C GLY A 283 -6.10 11.91 0.32
N THR A 284 -5.98 13.19 -0.06
CA THR A 284 -5.38 14.22 0.79
C THR A 284 -6.15 14.39 2.10
N VAL A 285 -7.49 14.47 2.01
CA VAL A 285 -8.37 14.55 3.20
C VAL A 285 -8.24 13.30 4.05
N LEU A 286 -8.21 12.11 3.45
CA LEU A 286 -8.05 10.84 4.17
C LEU A 286 -6.72 10.80 4.95
N ILE A 287 -5.60 11.10 4.31
CA ILE A 287 -4.27 11.09 4.97
C ILE A 287 -4.21 12.14 6.07
N ALA A 288 -4.75 13.34 5.84
CA ALA A 288 -4.83 14.39 6.87
C ALA A 288 -5.68 13.94 8.07
N TYR A 289 -6.85 13.34 7.82
CA TYR A 289 -7.73 12.81 8.85
C TYR A 289 -7.04 11.73 9.70
N LEU A 290 -6.41 10.73 9.04
CA LEU A 290 -5.68 9.67 9.72
C LEU A 290 -4.52 10.23 10.57
N SER A 291 -3.83 11.26 10.07
CA SER A 291 -2.73 11.92 10.79
C SER A 291 -3.23 12.64 12.05
N ILE A 292 -4.31 13.41 11.94
CA ILE A 292 -4.92 14.11 13.09
C ILE A 292 -5.39 13.11 14.14
N LYS A 293 -6.08 12.04 13.72
CA LYS A 293 -6.55 10.98 14.63
C LYS A 293 -5.39 10.24 15.30
N THR A 294 -4.30 9.99 14.58
CA THR A 294 -3.11 9.37 15.15
C THR A 294 -2.47 10.24 16.23
N ILE A 295 -2.31 11.54 15.98
CA ILE A 295 -1.76 12.47 16.98
C ILE A 295 -2.66 12.51 18.23
N SER A 296 -3.98 12.57 18.03
CA SER A 296 -4.96 12.58 19.12
C SER A 296 -4.94 11.27 19.92
N PHE A 297 -4.79 10.13 19.25
CA PHE A 297 -4.69 8.80 19.86
C PHE A 297 -3.42 8.70 20.74
N LEU A 298 -2.27 9.10 20.19
CA LEU A 298 -0.99 9.05 20.92
C LEU A 298 -0.93 10.00 22.11
N ARG A 299 -1.68 11.10 22.09
CA ARG A 299 -1.79 12.02 23.24
C ARG A 299 -2.62 11.44 24.39
N LYS A 300 -3.58 10.55 24.09
CA LYS A 300 -4.42 9.91 25.12
C LYS A 300 -3.74 8.72 25.79
N GLU A 301 -2.75 8.12 25.14
CA GLU A 301 -1.98 6.99 25.70
C GLU A 301 -0.78 7.43 26.56
N ARG A 302 -0.46 8.72 26.58
CA ARG A 302 0.55 9.33 27.47
C ARG A 302 -0.08 9.80 28.76
#